data_ce3eee4fe28253130494ebca823a183d
#
_entry.id   ce3eee4fe28253130494ebca823a183d
#
_cell.length_a   1.000
_cell.length_b   1.000
_cell.length_c   1.000
_cell.angle_alpha   90.00
_cell.angle_beta   90.00
_cell.angle_gamma   90.00
#
_symmetry.space_group_name_H-M   'P 1'
#
loop_
_entity.id
_entity.type
_entity.pdbx_description
1 polymer ?
#
loop_
_entity_poly.entity_id
_entity_poly.type
_entity_poly.pdbx_seq_one_letter_code
_entity_poly.pdbx_strand_id
1 'polypeptide(L)'
;EHNTRMCFPLKPVFTRDKGGLPNFIDEPTTGLDPQTRLLIWDIIEKLRVEEKLTVFLTTHYMEEAANAGYVVILDKGSIVAEGTPFELKNEYVQDTMSVYGVTEEEIKTLGREYKKIRDGYQLKVKNTAEATRLIVEHQEIFRDYEVVKGRMDDVFLAVTGKTLGGEHR
;
A
#
# COMPACT_ATOMS: atom_id res chain seq x y z
N GLU A 1 -8.74 -23.90 -2.88
CA GLU A 1 -8.94 -22.62 -2.19
C GLU A 1 -7.61 -22.18 -1.60
N HIS A 2 -6.96 -21.20 -2.23
CA HIS A 2 -5.66 -20.72 -1.81
C HIS A 2 -5.88 -19.59 -0.81
N ASN A 3 -5.79 -19.91 0.47
CA ASN A 3 -6.01 -18.99 1.55
C ASN A 3 -4.73 -18.14 1.78
N THR A 4 -4.59 -17.04 1.03
CA THR A 4 -3.58 -16.04 1.31
C THR A 4 -4.17 -15.04 2.28
N ARG A 5 -3.62 -14.95 3.48
CA ARG A 5 -4.08 -14.06 4.54
C ARG A 5 -3.00 -13.05 4.88
N MET A 6 -3.40 -11.84 5.17
CA MET A 6 -2.53 -10.85 5.78
C MET A 6 -2.85 -10.75 7.27
N CYS A 7 -1.82 -10.75 8.11
CA CYS A 7 -1.93 -10.51 9.54
C CYS A 7 -1.32 -9.15 9.84
N PHE A 8 -2.03 -8.34 10.61
CA PHE A 8 -1.57 -7.02 11.01
C PHE A 8 -1.51 -6.90 12.52
N PRO A 9 -0.34 -6.63 13.10
CA PRO A 9 -0.29 -5.93 14.35
C PRO A 9 -0.50 -4.44 14.07
N LEU A 10 -1.62 -3.89 14.51
CA LEU A 10 -1.75 -2.44 14.64
C LEU A 10 -0.74 -2.00 15.69
N LYS A 11 0.31 -1.26 15.26
CA LYS A 11 1.51 -0.84 16.00
C LYS A 11 1.66 -1.53 17.36
N PRO A 12 2.67 -2.36 17.58
CA PRO A 12 3.00 -2.80 18.92
C PRO A 12 3.43 -1.56 19.70
N VAL A 13 2.56 -1.04 20.54
CA VAL A 13 3.05 -0.35 21.73
C VAL A 13 3.55 -1.47 22.59
N PHE A 14 4.83 -1.79 22.50
CA PHE A 14 5.51 -2.63 23.47
C PHE A 14 5.50 -1.87 24.81
N THR A 15 4.38 -1.86 25.48
CA THR A 15 4.32 -1.59 26.90
C THR A 15 4.50 -2.95 27.57
N ARG A 16 5.69 -3.15 28.07
CA ARG A 16 6.12 -4.34 28.81
C ARG A 16 5.43 -4.48 30.17
N ASP A 17 4.32 -3.80 30.42
CA ASP A 17 3.68 -3.75 31.73
C ASP A 17 2.18 -3.97 31.61
N LYS A 18 1.82 -5.17 31.67
CA LYS A 18 0.62 -5.90 32.10
C LYS A 18 0.36 -7.02 31.10
N GLY A 19 0.67 -8.26 31.49
CA GLY A 19 0.60 -9.46 30.65
C GLY A 19 -0.78 -9.80 30.08
N GLY A 20 -1.32 -8.91 29.26
CA GLY A 20 -2.48 -9.14 28.42
C GLY A 20 -2.07 -9.87 27.16
N LEU A 21 -2.77 -10.95 26.83
CA LEU A 21 -2.62 -11.63 25.56
C LEU A 21 -3.02 -10.66 24.43
N PRO A 22 -2.34 -10.66 23.28
CA PRO A 22 -2.74 -9.87 22.14
C PRO A 22 -4.16 -10.27 21.70
N ASN A 23 -4.98 -9.28 21.36
CA ASN A 23 -6.31 -9.54 20.85
C ASN A 23 -6.23 -9.90 19.37
N PHE A 24 -6.61 -11.12 19.03
CA PHE A 24 -6.69 -11.58 17.66
C PHE A 24 -8.11 -11.42 17.13
N ILE A 25 -8.24 -10.77 15.99
CA ILE A 25 -9.52 -10.57 15.30
C ILE A 25 -9.37 -11.11 13.88
N ASP A 26 -10.18 -12.11 13.54
CA ASP A 26 -10.14 -12.73 12.21
C ASP A 26 -11.18 -12.10 11.30
N GLU A 27 -10.72 -11.43 10.24
CA GLU A 27 -11.51 -10.79 9.19
C GLU A 27 -12.72 -9.97 9.70
N PRO A 28 -12.52 -8.97 10.58
CA PRO A 28 -13.62 -8.28 11.27
C PRO A 28 -14.58 -7.51 10.36
N THR A 29 -14.17 -7.24 9.13
CA THR A 29 -14.89 -6.38 8.18
C THR A 29 -15.46 -7.15 7.00
N THR A 30 -15.27 -8.46 6.94
CA THR A 30 -15.77 -9.29 5.85
C THR A 30 -17.31 -9.25 5.78
N GLY A 31 -17.82 -8.98 4.57
CA GLY A 31 -19.26 -8.91 4.32
C GLY A 31 -19.94 -7.60 4.77
N LEU A 32 -19.19 -6.65 5.31
CA LEU A 32 -19.71 -5.34 5.71
C LEU A 32 -19.69 -4.33 4.57
N ASP A 33 -20.66 -3.44 4.57
CA ASP A 33 -20.68 -2.28 3.69
C ASP A 33 -19.54 -1.29 4.06
N PRO A 34 -19.13 -0.38 3.15
CA PRO A 34 -18.01 0.52 3.38
C PRO A 34 -18.16 1.42 4.61
N GLN A 35 -19.37 1.88 4.93
CA GLN A 35 -19.59 2.77 6.08
C GLN A 35 -19.46 2.01 7.40
N THR A 36 -20.06 0.83 7.49
CA THR A 36 -19.92 -0.05 8.66
C THR A 36 -18.47 -0.47 8.86
N ARG A 37 -17.73 -0.72 7.79
CA ARG A 37 -16.30 -1.03 7.86
C ARG A 37 -15.50 0.10 8.50
N LEU A 38 -15.70 1.35 8.08
CA LEU A 38 -15.05 2.51 8.69
C LEU A 38 -15.38 2.63 10.18
N LEU A 39 -16.62 2.41 10.57
CA LEU A 39 -17.03 2.45 11.96
C LEU A 39 -16.32 1.39 12.82
N ILE A 40 -16.18 0.18 12.31
CA ILE A 40 -15.44 -0.89 13.01
C ILE A 40 -13.97 -0.48 13.19
N TRP A 41 -13.34 0.11 12.18
CA TRP A 41 -11.98 0.62 12.27
C TRP A 41 -11.82 1.71 13.32
N ASP A 42 -12.76 2.66 13.38
CA ASP A 42 -12.77 3.71 14.40
C ASP A 42 -12.88 3.14 15.83
N ILE A 43 -13.71 2.10 16.01
CA ILE A 43 -13.85 1.42 17.30
C ILE A 43 -12.54 0.71 17.67
N ILE A 44 -11.95 -0.05 16.75
CA ILE A 44 -10.68 -0.74 16.99
C ILE A 44 -9.57 0.26 17.36
N GLU A 45 -9.49 1.37 16.65
CA GLU A 45 -8.48 2.40 16.91
C GLU A 45 -8.68 3.08 18.28
N LYS A 46 -9.92 3.38 18.66
CA LYS A 46 -10.24 3.90 19.99
C LYS A 46 -9.82 2.93 21.09
N LEU A 47 -10.20 1.67 20.97
CA LEU A 47 -9.81 0.65 21.94
C LEU A 47 -8.28 0.50 22.04
N ARG A 48 -7.60 0.53 20.89
CA ARG A 48 -6.13 0.48 20.86
C ARG A 48 -5.49 1.63 21.61
N VAL A 49 -6.01 2.85 21.45
CA VAL A 49 -5.44 4.06 22.06
C VAL A 49 -5.83 4.15 23.54
N GLU A 50 -7.11 4.01 23.86
CA GLU A 50 -7.64 4.21 25.21
C GLU A 50 -7.20 3.09 26.16
N GLU A 51 -7.27 1.84 25.70
CA GLU A 51 -6.93 0.66 26.51
C GLU A 51 -5.48 0.20 26.33
N LYS A 52 -4.69 0.90 25.47
CA LYS A 52 -3.29 0.55 25.13
C LYS A 52 -3.15 -0.89 24.66
N LEU A 53 -4.11 -1.39 23.92
CA LEU A 53 -4.14 -2.76 23.45
C LEU A 53 -3.23 -2.95 22.22
N THR A 54 -2.60 -4.12 22.14
CA THR A 54 -2.05 -4.62 20.88
C THR A 54 -3.13 -5.45 20.19
N VAL A 55 -3.51 -5.03 18.99
CA VAL A 55 -4.52 -5.72 18.20
C VAL A 55 -3.85 -6.38 17.00
N PHE A 56 -4.03 -7.67 16.84
CA PHE A 56 -3.71 -8.42 15.64
C PHE A 56 -4.98 -8.71 14.88
N LEU A 57 -5.04 -8.37 13.62
CA LEU A 57 -6.17 -8.76 12.80
C LEU A 57 -5.71 -9.35 11.47
N THR A 58 -6.55 -10.25 10.95
CA THR A 58 -6.39 -10.76 9.59
C THR A 58 -7.36 -10.04 8.67
N THR A 59 -6.95 -9.79 7.44
CA THR A 59 -7.83 -9.29 6.38
C THR A 59 -7.31 -9.70 5.00
N HIS A 60 -8.18 -9.67 4.04
CA HIS A 60 -7.85 -9.77 2.62
C HIS A 60 -8.07 -8.42 1.88
N TYR A 61 -8.42 -7.37 2.62
CA TYR A 61 -8.58 -6.02 2.08
C TYR A 61 -7.28 -5.23 2.19
N MET A 62 -6.65 -4.95 1.04
CA MET A 62 -5.36 -4.24 1.00
C MET A 62 -5.44 -2.80 1.52
N GLU A 63 -6.61 -2.18 1.42
CA GLU A 63 -6.89 -0.84 1.95
C GLU A 63 -6.75 -0.79 3.47
N GLU A 64 -7.13 -1.86 4.16
CA GLU A 64 -6.98 -1.99 5.61
C GLU A 64 -5.50 -2.12 5.98
N ALA A 65 -4.75 -2.90 5.21
CA ALA A 65 -3.31 -3.04 5.36
C ALA A 65 -2.57 -1.71 5.25
N ALA A 66 -3.03 -0.83 4.38
CA ALA A 66 -2.41 0.48 4.17
C ALA A 66 -2.43 1.37 5.41
N ASN A 67 -3.37 1.15 6.32
CA ASN A 67 -3.55 1.90 7.57
C ASN A 67 -2.94 1.20 8.80
N ALA A 68 -2.42 -0.01 8.63
CA ALA A 68 -1.81 -0.76 9.73
C ALA A 68 -0.47 -0.15 10.18
N GLY A 69 -0.10 -0.37 11.43
CA GLY A 69 1.21 0.03 11.94
C GLY A 69 2.34 -0.88 11.46
N TYR A 70 2.01 -2.15 11.21
CA TYR A 70 2.92 -3.19 10.69
C TYR A 70 2.10 -4.21 9.91
N VAL A 71 2.67 -4.83 8.91
CA VAL A 71 2.02 -5.80 8.02
C VAL A 71 2.87 -7.05 7.92
N VAL A 72 2.24 -8.20 8.00
CA VAL A 72 2.85 -9.50 7.67
C VAL A 72 2.03 -10.13 6.56
N ILE A 73 2.65 -10.39 5.42
CA ILE A 73 2.00 -11.04 4.28
C ILE A 73 2.32 -12.52 4.30
N LEU A 74 1.27 -13.33 4.39
CA LEU A 74 1.35 -14.78 4.39
C LEU A 74 0.88 -15.33 3.04
N ASP A 75 1.67 -16.19 2.43
CA ASP A 75 1.27 -17.00 1.28
C ASP A 75 1.63 -18.45 1.51
N LYS A 76 0.66 -19.35 1.30
CA LYS A 76 0.83 -20.81 1.48
C LYS A 76 1.42 -21.20 2.84
N GLY A 77 1.07 -20.47 3.91
CA GLY A 77 1.54 -20.74 5.26
C GLY A 77 2.94 -20.20 5.60
N SER A 78 3.58 -19.48 4.69
CA SER A 78 4.89 -18.87 4.90
C SER A 78 4.80 -17.36 4.87
N ILE A 79 5.62 -16.68 5.68
CA ILE A 79 5.78 -15.23 5.60
C ILE A 79 6.57 -14.92 4.33
N VAL A 80 6.00 -14.13 3.42
CA VAL A 80 6.62 -13.73 2.16
C VAL A 80 7.13 -12.28 2.19
N ALA A 81 6.55 -11.43 3.04
CA ALA A 81 7.04 -10.10 3.32
C ALA A 81 6.48 -9.60 4.66
N GLU A 82 7.23 -8.73 5.32
CA GLU A 82 6.78 -8.05 6.54
C GLU A 82 7.44 -6.69 6.69
N GLY A 83 6.76 -5.75 7.33
CA GLY A 83 7.24 -4.39 7.55
C GLY A 83 6.10 -3.39 7.72
N THR A 84 6.43 -2.13 7.89
CA THR A 84 5.42 -1.07 7.82
C THR A 84 4.89 -0.95 6.38
N PRO A 85 3.65 -0.47 6.17
CA PRO A 85 3.13 -0.23 4.82
C PRO A 85 4.03 0.68 3.98
N PHE A 86 4.72 1.62 4.61
CA PHE A 86 5.65 2.53 3.94
C PHE A 86 6.90 1.79 3.44
N GLU A 87 7.52 0.96 4.29
CA GLU A 87 8.69 0.15 3.93
C GLU A 87 8.36 -0.81 2.80
N LEU A 88 7.26 -1.56 2.94
CA LEU A 88 6.82 -2.52 1.94
C LEU A 88 6.56 -1.86 0.57
N LYS A 89 5.89 -0.71 0.54
CA LYS A 89 5.67 0.02 -0.71
C LYS A 89 6.98 0.49 -1.34
N ASN A 90 7.92 0.99 -0.56
CA ASN A 90 9.21 1.45 -1.09
C ASN A 90 10.12 0.30 -1.55
N GLU A 91 9.98 -0.90 -0.98
CA GLU A 91 10.79 -2.06 -1.32
C GLU A 91 10.28 -2.80 -2.55
N TYR A 92 8.96 -3.03 -2.62
CA TYR A 92 8.37 -3.93 -3.61
C TYR A 92 7.68 -3.21 -4.77
N VAL A 93 7.38 -1.90 -4.66
CA VAL A 93 6.60 -1.17 -5.67
C VAL A 93 7.26 0.15 -6.03
N GLN A 94 7.18 0.49 -7.31
CA GLN A 94 7.59 1.79 -7.82
C GLN A 94 6.44 2.79 -7.74
N ASP A 95 6.75 4.03 -7.43
CA ASP A 95 5.79 5.13 -7.54
C ASP A 95 5.53 5.43 -9.03
N THR A 96 4.37 5.96 -9.32
CA THR A 96 3.97 6.34 -10.67
C THR A 96 3.89 7.86 -10.78
N MET A 97 4.50 8.40 -11.82
CA MET A 97 4.48 9.83 -12.12
C MET A 97 3.76 10.06 -13.44
N SER A 98 2.66 10.79 -13.42
CA SER A 98 1.92 11.20 -14.61
C SER A 98 2.26 12.65 -14.90
N VAL A 99 2.49 12.97 -16.18
CA VAL A 99 2.85 14.30 -16.66
C VAL A 99 1.88 14.70 -17.76
N TYR A 100 1.34 15.89 -17.65
CA TYR A 100 0.28 16.40 -18.52
C TYR A 100 0.75 17.61 -19.32
N GLY A 101 0.10 17.84 -20.49
CA GLY A 101 0.36 19.00 -21.31
C GLY A 101 1.75 19.04 -21.96
N VAL A 102 2.42 17.92 -22.10
CA VAL A 102 3.74 17.79 -22.72
C VAL A 102 3.67 16.97 -24.00
N THR A 103 4.63 17.18 -24.89
CA THR A 103 4.78 16.42 -26.13
C THR A 103 5.59 15.12 -25.88
N GLU A 104 5.48 14.19 -26.82
CA GLU A 104 6.27 12.96 -26.76
C GLU A 104 7.77 13.22 -26.88
N GLU A 105 8.15 14.26 -27.62
CA GLU A 105 9.54 14.66 -27.81
C GLU A 105 10.14 15.17 -26.49
N GLU A 106 9.40 15.99 -25.75
CA GLU A 106 9.81 16.44 -24.42
C GLU A 106 9.99 15.28 -23.44
N ILE A 107 9.04 14.35 -23.38
CA ILE A 107 9.12 13.19 -22.48
C ILE A 107 10.31 12.27 -22.83
N LYS A 108 10.64 12.12 -24.11
CA LYS A 108 11.80 11.34 -24.58
C LYS A 108 13.13 11.90 -24.09
N THR A 109 13.23 13.21 -23.87
CA THR A 109 14.47 13.82 -23.37
C THR A 109 14.85 13.34 -21.96
N LEU A 110 13.87 12.85 -21.18
CA LEU A 110 14.12 12.26 -19.86
C LEU A 110 14.93 10.93 -19.93
N GLY A 111 15.02 10.31 -21.12
CA GLY A 111 15.75 9.05 -21.30
C GLY A 111 15.18 7.88 -20.49
N ARG A 112 13.91 7.90 -20.17
CA ARG A 112 13.21 6.89 -19.36
C ARG A 112 12.12 6.19 -20.12
N GLU A 113 11.78 4.99 -19.66
CA GLU A 113 10.59 4.29 -20.14
C GLU A 113 9.33 5.05 -19.72
N TYR A 114 8.42 5.24 -20.65
CA TYR A 114 7.15 5.89 -20.43
C TYR A 114 6.01 5.14 -21.12
N LYS A 115 4.81 5.35 -20.63
CA LYS A 115 3.57 4.89 -21.23
C LYS A 115 2.71 6.09 -21.58
N LYS A 116 2.19 6.14 -22.81
CA LYS A 116 1.21 7.15 -23.19
C LYS A 116 -0.12 6.87 -22.49
N ILE A 117 -0.69 7.88 -21.86
CA ILE A 117 -2.02 7.88 -21.27
C ILE A 117 -2.91 8.88 -22.03
N ARG A 118 -4.19 8.97 -21.69
CA ARG A 118 -5.16 9.79 -22.42
C ARG A 118 -4.73 11.24 -22.59
N ASP A 119 -4.29 11.87 -21.51
CA ASP A 119 -4.03 13.30 -21.45
C ASP A 119 -2.55 13.63 -21.18
N GLY A 120 -1.64 12.65 -21.36
CA GLY A 120 -0.21 12.84 -21.06
C GLY A 120 0.60 11.56 -21.13
N TYR A 121 1.62 11.49 -20.29
CA TYR A 121 2.55 10.38 -20.21
C TYR A 121 2.76 9.95 -18.77
N GLN A 122 2.98 8.67 -18.56
CA GLN A 122 3.21 8.07 -17.26
C GLN A 122 4.55 7.37 -17.25
N LEU A 123 5.33 7.61 -16.23
CA LEU A 123 6.63 6.96 -15.99
C LEU A 123 6.69 6.38 -14.59
N LYS A 124 7.53 5.39 -14.41
CA LYS A 124 7.82 4.79 -13.11
C LYS A 124 9.01 5.48 -12.48
N VAL A 125 8.91 5.75 -11.20
CA VAL A 125 9.99 6.29 -10.36
C VAL A 125 10.13 5.41 -9.13
N LYS A 126 11.37 5.25 -8.65
CA LYS A 126 11.65 4.38 -7.51
C LYS A 126 10.90 4.82 -6.25
N ASN A 127 10.83 6.13 -6.03
CA ASN A 127 10.17 6.75 -4.88
C ASN A 127 9.97 8.25 -5.12
N THR A 128 9.27 8.91 -4.20
CA THR A 128 9.02 10.36 -4.26
C THR A 128 10.30 11.22 -4.24
N ALA A 129 11.39 10.75 -3.65
CA ALA A 129 12.66 11.48 -3.67
C ALA A 129 13.28 11.51 -5.09
N GLU A 130 13.12 10.44 -5.85
CA GLU A 130 13.51 10.42 -7.27
C GLU A 130 12.59 11.32 -8.10
N ALA A 131 11.27 11.25 -7.87
CA ALA A 131 10.32 12.16 -8.52
C ALA A 131 10.69 13.63 -8.29
N THR A 132 11.01 14.01 -7.05
CA THR A 132 11.43 15.37 -6.71
C THR A 132 12.68 15.79 -7.48
N ARG A 133 13.68 14.92 -7.60
CA ARG A 133 14.88 15.22 -8.38
C ARG A 133 14.56 15.49 -9.85
N LEU A 134 13.74 14.62 -10.47
CA LEU A 134 13.32 14.81 -11.85
C LEU A 134 12.58 16.13 -12.07
N ILE A 135 11.68 16.50 -11.15
CA ILE A 135 10.94 17.76 -11.21
C ILE A 135 11.91 18.95 -11.14
N VAL A 136 12.88 18.91 -10.25
CA VAL A 136 13.86 20.00 -10.10
C VAL A 136 14.79 20.13 -11.31
N GLU A 137 15.21 18.99 -11.87
CA GLU A 137 16.12 18.92 -13.03
C GLU A 137 15.43 19.33 -14.35
N HIS A 138 14.09 19.12 -14.47
CA HIS A 138 13.34 19.31 -15.71
C HIS A 138 12.04 20.12 -15.50
N GLN A 139 12.14 21.25 -14.83
CA GLN A 139 10.97 22.07 -14.44
C GLN A 139 10.10 22.48 -15.63
N GLU A 140 10.69 22.60 -16.82
CA GLU A 140 9.99 22.92 -18.06
C GLU A 140 9.04 21.81 -18.54
N ILE A 141 9.31 20.56 -18.15
CA ILE A 141 8.48 19.38 -18.48
C ILE A 141 7.43 19.16 -17.40
N PHE A 142 7.83 19.27 -16.14
CA PHE A 142 6.97 18.99 -14.98
C PHE A 142 6.19 20.23 -14.51
N ARG A 143 5.41 20.85 -15.41
CA ARG A 143 4.53 21.99 -15.09
C ARG A 143 3.20 21.54 -14.50
N ASP A 144 2.68 20.44 -15.00
CA ASP A 144 1.45 19.78 -14.54
C ASP A 144 1.72 18.29 -14.41
N TYR A 145 1.68 17.79 -13.17
CA TYR A 145 2.04 16.40 -12.87
C TYR A 145 1.34 15.88 -11.63
N GLU A 146 1.26 14.57 -11.55
CA GLU A 146 0.78 13.85 -10.38
C GLU A 146 1.80 12.76 -10.02
N VAL A 147 2.10 12.60 -8.73
CA VAL A 147 2.91 11.50 -8.21
C VAL A 147 2.04 10.63 -7.32
N VAL A 148 1.82 9.40 -7.74
CA VAL A 148 1.02 8.42 -7.01
C VAL A 148 1.93 7.35 -6.43
N LYS A 149 1.90 7.22 -5.11
CA LYS A 149 2.62 6.13 -4.44
C LYS A 149 2.03 4.78 -4.78
N GLY A 150 2.91 3.79 -4.86
CA GLY A 150 2.50 2.40 -4.96
C GLY A 150 1.50 2.02 -3.87
N ARG A 151 0.54 1.16 -4.22
CA ARG A 151 -0.53 0.70 -3.32
C ARG A 151 -0.14 -0.61 -2.65
N MET A 152 -0.82 -0.94 -1.56
CA MET A 152 -0.63 -2.25 -0.90
C MET A 152 -1.09 -3.41 -1.78
N ASP A 153 -2.07 -3.18 -2.67
CA ASP A 153 -2.44 -4.14 -3.71
C ASP A 153 -1.24 -4.54 -4.59
N ASP A 154 -0.46 -3.54 -5.02
CA ASP A 154 0.71 -3.75 -5.86
C ASP A 154 1.82 -4.50 -5.10
N VAL A 155 2.00 -4.20 -3.80
CA VAL A 155 2.93 -4.95 -2.92
C VAL A 155 2.52 -6.41 -2.86
N PHE A 156 1.23 -6.67 -2.59
CA PHE A 156 0.71 -8.03 -2.50
C PHE A 156 0.94 -8.83 -3.79
N LEU A 157 0.68 -8.22 -4.94
CA LEU A 157 0.94 -8.83 -6.25
C LEU A 157 2.42 -9.11 -6.47
N ALA A 158 3.28 -8.15 -6.10
CA ALA A 158 4.73 -8.28 -6.29
C ALA A 158 5.29 -9.46 -5.47
N VAL A 159 4.88 -9.61 -4.20
CA VAL A 159 5.45 -10.64 -3.31
C VAL A 159 4.81 -12.02 -3.45
N THR A 160 3.56 -12.11 -3.91
CA THR A 160 2.85 -13.39 -4.09
C THR A 160 2.90 -13.91 -5.53
N GLY A 161 3.26 -13.07 -6.49
CA GLY A 161 3.24 -13.40 -7.92
C GLY A 161 1.82 -13.64 -8.47
N LYS A 162 0.78 -13.24 -7.74
CA LYS A 162 -0.62 -13.41 -8.14
C LYS A 162 -1.13 -12.14 -8.78
N THR A 163 -1.85 -12.24 -9.89
CA THR A 163 -2.63 -11.14 -10.44
C THR A 163 -3.95 -11.04 -9.66
N LEU A 164 -4.32 -9.82 -9.24
CA LEU A 164 -5.67 -9.50 -8.71
C LEU A 164 -6.67 -9.48 -9.88
N GLY A 165 -6.73 -10.54 -10.64
CA GLY A 165 -7.61 -10.72 -11.76
C GLY A 165 -8.32 -12.03 -11.59
N GLY A 166 -9.55 -11.97 -11.08
CA GLY A 166 -10.50 -13.03 -11.32
C GLY A 166 -10.60 -13.20 -12.83
N GLU A 167 -10.48 -14.43 -13.27
CA GLU A 167 -10.80 -14.84 -14.65
C GLU A 167 -12.16 -14.27 -15.05
N HIS A 168 -12.17 -13.29 -15.91
CA HIS A 168 -13.32 -13.05 -16.78
C HIS A 168 -13.13 -13.94 -18.01
N ARG A 169 -13.67 -15.12 -17.94
CA ARG A 169 -14.17 -15.85 -19.13
C ARG A 169 -15.59 -15.45 -19.42
#